data_42401e6f831719b98ad8697518c51c87
#
_entry.id   42401e6f831719b98ad8697518c51c87
#
_cell.length_a   1.000
_cell.length_b   1.000
_cell.length_c   1.000
_cell.angle_alpha   90.00
_cell.angle_beta   90.00
_cell.angle_gamma   90.00
#
_symmetry.space_group_name_H-M   'P 1'
#
loop_
_entity.id
_entity.type
_entity.pdbx_description
1 polymer ?
#
loop_
_entity_poly.entity_id
_entity_poly.type
_entity_poly.pdbx_seq_one_letter_code
_entity_poly.pdbx_strand_id
1 'polypeptide(L)'
;AGSYSKTLSAGLRVGFLFGPEKVIEAIQALKNNTAGQMPLVTQKVVAKVLDTIDYDAHLENVRKVYKTKCDALLNAFNKYASSKVKLTQPTGGMFAWMTMPEDVNCDDFFEACMDRNVGIIKCGAFAADGAGEGHAFRLSYTVPTVEEITKGMEILGALTKEFCGE
;
A
#
# COMPACT_ATOMS: atom_id res chain seq x y z
N ALA A 1 12.45 12.65 5.16
CA ALA A 1 11.87 12.71 3.82
C ALA A 1 10.36 12.58 3.90
N GLY A 2 9.66 13.28 3.01
CA GLY A 2 8.22 13.21 2.91
C GLY A 2 7.76 13.24 1.44
N SER A 3 6.48 12.93 1.21
CA SER A 3 5.91 12.88 -0.13
C SER A 3 4.44 13.30 -0.11
N TYR A 4 4.04 14.09 -1.06
CA TYR A 4 2.64 14.45 -1.30
C TYR A 4 1.90 13.43 -2.18
N SER A 5 2.58 12.39 -2.67
CA SER A 5 1.98 11.36 -3.53
C SER A 5 0.82 10.60 -2.87
N LYS A 6 0.83 10.49 -1.54
CA LYS A 6 -0.19 9.73 -0.76
C LYS A 6 -1.22 10.64 -0.10
N THR A 7 -0.90 11.91 0.08
CA THR A 7 -1.74 12.87 0.80
C THR A 7 -2.42 13.88 -0.11
N LEU A 8 -1.89 14.12 -1.33
CA LEU A 8 -2.51 14.98 -2.34
C LEU A 8 -2.78 14.20 -3.63
N SER A 9 -1.71 13.90 -4.40
CA SER A 9 -1.86 13.20 -5.67
C SER A 9 -0.58 12.47 -6.07
N ALA A 10 -0.71 11.20 -6.39
CA ALA A 10 0.40 10.37 -6.85
C ALA A 10 0.99 10.86 -8.19
N GLY A 11 0.16 11.42 -9.07
CA GLY A 11 0.58 11.92 -10.39
C GLY A 11 1.47 13.17 -10.35
N LEU A 12 1.42 13.95 -9.28
CA LEU A 12 2.24 15.17 -9.17
C LEU A 12 3.71 14.88 -8.91
N ARG A 13 4.07 13.71 -8.38
CA ARG A 13 5.45 13.27 -8.10
C ARG A 13 6.28 14.27 -7.28
N VAL A 14 5.65 14.96 -6.33
CA VAL A 14 6.30 15.91 -5.44
C VAL A 14 6.58 15.30 -4.07
N GLY A 15 7.83 15.41 -3.66
CA GLY A 15 8.29 15.05 -2.32
C GLY A 15 9.27 16.10 -1.81
N PHE A 16 9.65 15.98 -0.56
CA PHE A 16 10.60 16.88 0.09
C PHE A 16 11.56 16.14 1.01
N LEU A 17 12.70 16.74 1.20
CA LEU A 17 13.68 16.30 2.16
C LEU A 17 13.98 17.44 3.14
N PHE A 18 14.09 17.10 4.41
CA PHE A 18 14.46 18.00 5.48
C PHE A 18 15.55 17.34 6.32
N GLY A 19 16.60 18.09 6.65
CA GLY A 19 17.73 17.56 7.42
C GLY A 19 18.85 18.56 7.62
N PRO A 20 19.97 18.13 8.21
CA PRO A 20 21.17 18.98 8.39
C PRO A 20 21.70 19.53 7.07
N GLU A 21 22.17 20.76 7.06
CA GLU A 21 22.63 21.48 5.86
C GLU A 21 23.62 20.68 5.01
N LYS A 22 24.67 20.12 5.63
CA LYS A 22 25.68 19.30 4.93
C LYS A 22 25.09 18.09 4.20
N VAL A 23 24.03 17.48 4.76
CA VAL A 23 23.34 16.34 4.14
C VAL A 23 22.53 16.83 2.94
N ILE A 24 21.83 17.95 3.09
CA ILE A 24 21.03 18.53 2.00
C ILE A 24 21.93 18.99 0.84
N GLU A 25 23.06 19.64 1.11
CA GLU A 25 24.04 20.01 0.10
C GLU A 25 24.59 18.82 -0.70
N ALA A 26 24.96 17.74 0.00
CA ALA A 26 25.46 16.53 -0.66
C ALA A 26 24.38 15.88 -1.55
N ILE A 27 23.14 15.81 -1.07
CA ILE A 27 22.01 15.28 -1.85
C ILE A 27 21.69 16.19 -3.04
N GLN A 28 21.76 17.50 -2.87
CA GLN A 28 21.53 18.46 -3.97
C GLN A 28 22.60 18.32 -5.07
N ALA A 29 23.87 18.18 -4.69
CA ALA A 29 24.95 17.93 -5.63
C ALA A 29 24.73 16.61 -6.41
N LEU A 30 24.38 15.53 -5.72
CA LEU A 30 24.07 14.25 -6.34
C LEU A 30 22.87 14.36 -7.29
N LYS A 31 21.79 15.03 -6.84
CA LYS A 31 20.56 15.22 -7.64
C LYS A 31 20.84 15.99 -8.93
N ASN A 32 21.67 17.06 -8.87
CA ASN A 32 22.04 17.84 -10.05
C ASN A 32 22.78 17.00 -11.12
N ASN A 33 23.55 16.00 -10.66
CA ASN A 33 24.35 15.14 -11.55
C ASN A 33 23.58 13.89 -12.04
N THR A 34 22.41 13.58 -11.46
CA THR A 34 21.66 12.36 -11.78
C THR A 34 20.27 12.65 -12.36
N ALA A 35 19.36 13.12 -11.53
CA ALA A 35 17.94 13.26 -11.86
C ALA A 35 17.57 14.70 -12.32
N GLY A 36 18.46 15.65 -12.17
CA GLY A 36 18.18 17.07 -12.43
C GLY A 36 17.11 17.63 -11.47
N GLN A 37 16.41 18.67 -11.93
CA GLN A 37 15.37 19.32 -11.14
C GLN A 37 13.99 18.79 -11.47
N MET A 38 13.15 18.69 -10.44
CA MET A 38 11.73 18.39 -10.62
C MET A 38 11.04 19.55 -11.37
N PRO A 39 10.03 19.26 -12.22
CA PRO A 39 9.28 20.30 -12.93
C PRO A 39 8.73 21.38 -11.98
N LEU A 40 9.08 22.63 -12.25
CA LEU A 40 8.68 23.76 -11.40
C LEU A 40 7.14 23.93 -11.34
N VAL A 41 6.46 23.59 -12.43
CA VAL A 41 4.99 23.69 -12.51
C VAL A 41 4.34 22.83 -11.43
N THR A 42 4.73 21.56 -11.30
CA THR A 42 4.15 20.66 -10.30
C THR A 42 4.44 21.10 -8.87
N GLN A 43 5.63 21.64 -8.62
CA GLN A 43 5.99 22.21 -7.32
C GLN A 43 5.09 23.43 -6.98
N LYS A 44 4.89 24.34 -7.95
CA LYS A 44 4.01 25.52 -7.77
C LYS A 44 2.55 25.12 -7.59
N VAL A 45 2.07 24.09 -8.28
CA VAL A 45 0.72 23.55 -8.10
C VAL A 45 0.54 23.03 -6.66
N VAL A 46 1.48 22.22 -6.16
CA VAL A 46 1.42 21.71 -4.79
C VAL A 46 1.47 22.86 -3.77
N ALA A 47 2.38 23.82 -3.94
CA ALA A 47 2.47 24.99 -3.06
C ALA A 47 1.13 25.76 -3.04
N LYS A 48 0.58 26.04 -4.23
CA LYS A 48 -0.69 26.77 -4.34
C LYS A 48 -1.87 26.01 -3.69
N VAL A 49 -1.91 24.67 -3.84
CA VAL A 49 -2.92 23.85 -3.19
C VAL A 49 -2.79 23.95 -1.68
N LEU A 50 -1.59 23.79 -1.14
CA LEU A 50 -1.33 23.89 0.31
C LEU A 50 -1.69 25.27 0.90
N ASP A 51 -1.51 26.33 0.11
CA ASP A 51 -1.88 27.70 0.51
C ASP A 51 -3.39 27.99 0.46
N THR A 52 -4.15 27.16 -0.27
CA THR A 52 -5.57 27.45 -0.55
C THR A 52 -6.56 26.54 0.14
N ILE A 53 -6.16 25.32 0.49
CA ILE A 53 -7.04 24.36 1.17
C ILE A 53 -6.74 24.28 2.67
N ASP A 54 -7.74 23.91 3.45
CA ASP A 54 -7.51 23.39 4.79
C ASP A 54 -6.95 21.96 4.67
N TYR A 55 -5.63 21.85 4.75
CA TYR A 55 -4.92 20.59 4.56
C TYR A 55 -5.22 19.57 5.66
N ASP A 56 -5.44 20.01 6.88
CA ASP A 56 -5.78 19.13 8.00
C ASP A 56 -7.18 18.55 7.83
N ALA A 57 -8.15 19.36 7.44
CA ALA A 57 -9.50 18.89 7.12
C ALA A 57 -9.49 17.92 5.92
N HIS A 58 -8.64 18.17 4.90
CA HIS A 58 -8.45 17.25 3.78
C HIS A 58 -7.90 15.90 4.25
N LEU A 59 -6.85 15.90 5.08
CA LEU A 59 -6.27 14.66 5.62
C LEU A 59 -7.26 13.87 6.45
N GLU A 60 -8.09 14.57 7.25
CA GLU A 60 -9.12 13.92 8.05
C GLU A 60 -10.17 13.21 7.18
N ASN A 61 -10.56 13.81 6.08
CA ASN A 61 -11.45 13.16 5.10
C ASN A 61 -10.81 11.94 4.44
N VAL A 62 -9.53 12.03 4.06
CA VAL A 62 -8.78 10.88 3.50
C VAL A 62 -8.69 9.74 4.51
N ARG A 63 -8.42 10.04 5.79
CA ARG A 63 -8.38 9.05 6.88
C ARG A 63 -9.72 8.35 7.07
N LYS A 64 -10.84 9.08 7.03
CA LYS A 64 -12.19 8.50 7.13
C LYS A 64 -12.46 7.52 6.00
N VAL A 65 -12.15 7.90 4.75
CA VAL A 65 -12.33 7.02 3.58
C VAL A 65 -11.49 5.76 3.73
N TYR A 66 -10.21 5.88 4.07
CA TYR A 66 -9.32 4.71 4.20
C TYR A 66 -9.69 3.83 5.39
N LYS A 67 -10.15 4.43 6.50
CA LYS A 67 -10.65 3.66 7.65
C LYS A 67 -11.85 2.81 7.26
N THR A 68 -12.84 3.36 6.57
CA THR A 68 -14.01 2.61 6.10
C THR A 68 -13.60 1.42 5.23
N LYS A 69 -12.66 1.61 4.31
CA LYS A 69 -12.15 0.56 3.43
C LYS A 69 -11.33 -0.50 4.19
N CYS A 70 -10.51 -0.07 5.15
CA CYS A 70 -9.76 -0.97 6.02
C CYS A 70 -10.70 -1.82 6.88
N ASP A 71 -11.71 -1.21 7.50
CA ASP A 71 -12.71 -1.93 8.30
C ASP A 71 -13.47 -2.97 7.44
N ALA A 72 -13.80 -2.61 6.20
CA ALA A 72 -14.43 -3.55 5.26
C ALA A 72 -13.50 -4.74 4.94
N LEU A 73 -12.20 -4.49 4.69
CA LEU A 73 -11.21 -5.54 4.47
C LEU A 73 -11.11 -6.48 5.66
N LEU A 74 -10.95 -5.94 6.88
CA LEU A 74 -10.79 -6.72 8.10
C LEU A 74 -12.05 -7.56 8.41
N ASN A 75 -13.23 -6.96 8.27
CA ASN A 75 -14.49 -7.65 8.49
C ASN A 75 -14.70 -8.79 7.49
N ALA A 76 -14.41 -8.54 6.21
CA ALA A 76 -14.53 -9.57 5.17
C ALA A 76 -13.48 -10.67 5.35
N PHE A 77 -12.24 -10.33 5.72
CA PHE A 77 -11.20 -11.31 6.05
C PHE A 77 -11.66 -12.23 7.19
N ASN A 78 -12.10 -11.67 8.31
CA ASN A 78 -12.56 -12.44 9.46
C ASN A 78 -13.76 -13.35 9.15
N LYS A 79 -14.57 -12.98 8.16
CA LYS A 79 -15.75 -13.74 7.75
C LYS A 79 -15.40 -14.91 6.82
N TYR A 80 -14.48 -14.70 5.89
CA TYR A 80 -14.29 -15.59 4.75
C TYR A 80 -12.98 -16.39 4.77
N ALA A 81 -11.91 -15.85 5.36
CA ALA A 81 -10.59 -16.46 5.32
C ALA A 81 -10.48 -17.72 6.20
N SER A 82 -9.51 -18.57 5.88
CA SER A 82 -9.08 -19.69 6.72
C SER A 82 -8.60 -19.19 8.09
N SER A 83 -8.92 -19.96 9.14
CA SER A 83 -8.47 -19.68 10.50
C SER A 83 -6.95 -19.77 10.68
N LYS A 84 -6.26 -20.48 9.78
CA LYS A 84 -4.80 -20.65 9.78
C LYS A 84 -4.05 -19.45 9.23
N VAL A 85 -4.72 -18.56 8.48
CA VAL A 85 -4.11 -17.36 7.86
C VAL A 85 -4.21 -16.18 8.81
N LYS A 86 -3.15 -15.37 8.87
CA LYS A 86 -3.09 -14.18 9.72
C LYS A 86 -3.12 -12.91 8.87
N LEU A 87 -3.88 -11.91 9.32
CA LEU A 87 -3.88 -10.58 8.74
C LEU A 87 -3.48 -9.56 9.81
N THR A 88 -2.55 -8.66 9.47
CA THR A 88 -2.23 -7.54 10.36
C THR A 88 -3.45 -6.62 10.51
N GLN A 89 -3.59 -6.02 11.69
CA GLN A 89 -4.58 -4.96 11.91
C GLN A 89 -3.88 -3.60 11.78
N PRO A 90 -4.01 -2.92 10.64
CA PRO A 90 -3.33 -1.65 10.43
C PRO A 90 -3.87 -0.57 11.38
N THR A 91 -2.97 0.15 12.04
CA THR A 91 -3.31 1.37 12.80
C THR A 91 -3.27 2.63 11.93
N GLY A 92 -2.93 2.47 10.65
CA GLY A 92 -2.87 3.52 9.64
C GLY A 92 -2.27 3.01 8.33
N GLY A 93 -2.08 3.92 7.39
CA GLY A 93 -1.48 3.60 6.10
C GLY A 93 -2.49 3.11 5.07
N MET A 94 -2.05 2.24 4.16
CA MET A 94 -2.75 1.91 2.92
C MET A 94 -2.79 0.40 2.65
N PHE A 95 -2.15 -0.39 3.50
CA PHE A 95 -1.88 -1.80 3.25
C PHE A 95 -2.13 -2.64 4.51
N ALA A 96 -2.55 -3.88 4.28
CA ALA A 96 -2.53 -4.94 5.27
C ALA A 96 -1.55 -6.04 4.82
N TRP A 97 -1.00 -6.79 5.76
CA TRP A 97 -0.06 -7.86 5.52
C TRP A 97 -0.71 -9.18 5.91
N MET A 98 -0.87 -10.06 4.92
CA MET A 98 -1.45 -11.38 5.10
C MET A 98 -0.33 -12.43 5.13
N THR A 99 -0.32 -13.28 6.15
CA THR A 99 0.67 -14.35 6.31
C THR A 99 -0.01 -15.69 6.20
N MET A 100 0.48 -16.54 5.28
CA MET A 100 0.06 -17.91 5.08
C MET A 100 0.85 -18.87 5.99
N PRO A 101 0.36 -20.08 6.27
CA PRO A 101 1.14 -21.15 6.88
C PRO A 101 2.35 -21.54 6.04
N GLU A 102 3.41 -22.06 6.69
CA GLU A 102 4.68 -22.42 6.04
C GLU A 102 4.57 -23.61 5.07
N ASP A 103 3.56 -24.45 5.23
CA ASP A 103 3.28 -25.61 4.40
C ASP A 103 2.51 -25.28 3.11
N VAL A 104 2.08 -24.02 2.95
CA VAL A 104 1.37 -23.55 1.75
C VAL A 104 2.35 -23.14 0.66
N ASN A 105 2.20 -23.66 -0.55
CA ASN A 105 2.90 -23.14 -1.72
C ASN A 105 2.37 -21.76 -2.11
N CYS A 106 3.13 -20.72 -1.78
CA CYS A 106 2.75 -19.32 -2.01
C CYS A 106 2.81 -18.92 -3.49
N ASP A 107 3.53 -19.64 -4.34
CA ASP A 107 3.56 -19.37 -5.78
C ASP A 107 2.25 -19.84 -6.42
N ASP A 108 1.84 -21.06 -6.14
CA ASP A 108 0.58 -21.61 -6.63
C ASP A 108 -0.62 -20.79 -6.10
N PHE A 109 -0.58 -20.39 -4.82
CA PHE A 109 -1.60 -19.53 -4.23
C PHE A 109 -1.68 -18.17 -4.94
N PHE A 110 -0.54 -17.56 -5.25
CA PHE A 110 -0.48 -16.30 -5.99
C PHE A 110 -1.10 -16.42 -7.37
N GLU A 111 -0.73 -17.47 -8.12
CA GLU A 111 -1.28 -17.73 -9.45
C GLU A 111 -2.80 -17.95 -9.39
N ALA A 112 -3.29 -18.76 -8.44
CA ALA A 112 -4.71 -18.98 -8.24
C ALA A 112 -5.49 -17.67 -7.92
N CYS A 113 -4.87 -16.74 -7.18
CA CYS A 113 -5.44 -15.40 -6.94
C CYS A 113 -5.53 -14.60 -8.23
N MET A 114 -4.45 -14.58 -9.02
CA MET A 114 -4.40 -13.83 -10.29
C MET A 114 -5.41 -14.37 -11.29
N ASP A 115 -5.55 -15.68 -11.42
CA ASP A 115 -6.54 -16.35 -12.30
C ASP A 115 -7.99 -15.98 -11.94
N ARG A 116 -8.24 -15.67 -10.67
CA ARG A 116 -9.56 -15.20 -10.18
C ARG A 116 -9.68 -13.67 -10.11
N ASN A 117 -8.75 -12.95 -10.74
CA ASN A 117 -8.69 -11.48 -10.77
C ASN A 117 -8.60 -10.82 -9.38
N VAL A 118 -7.93 -11.49 -8.42
CA VAL A 118 -7.63 -10.92 -7.11
C VAL A 118 -6.14 -10.55 -7.06
N GLY A 119 -5.84 -9.26 -7.22
CA GLY A 119 -4.47 -8.74 -7.23
C GLY A 119 -3.89 -8.65 -5.81
N ILE A 120 -2.85 -9.42 -5.54
CA ILE A 120 -2.04 -9.39 -4.32
C ILE A 120 -0.57 -9.22 -4.68
N ILE A 121 0.29 -8.88 -3.70
CA ILE A 121 1.73 -8.72 -3.98
C ILE A 121 2.52 -9.59 -3.00
N LYS A 122 3.38 -10.47 -3.53
CA LYS A 122 4.26 -11.32 -2.73
C LYS A 122 5.22 -10.51 -1.87
N CYS A 123 5.51 -10.98 -0.67
CA CYS A 123 6.43 -10.33 0.28
C CYS A 123 7.84 -10.12 -0.30
N GLY A 124 8.30 -11.02 -1.15
CA GLY A 124 9.61 -10.92 -1.78
C GLY A 124 9.88 -9.64 -2.55
N ALA A 125 8.84 -9.00 -3.10
CA ALA A 125 8.96 -7.70 -3.74
C ALA A 125 9.42 -6.58 -2.78
N PHE A 126 9.43 -6.83 -1.46
CA PHE A 126 9.77 -5.86 -0.42
C PHE A 126 11.00 -6.27 0.40
N ALA A 127 11.62 -7.40 0.08
CA ALA A 127 12.81 -7.87 0.77
C ALA A 127 14.03 -7.01 0.41
N ALA A 128 14.77 -6.55 1.41
CA ALA A 128 15.92 -5.67 1.23
C ALA A 128 17.12 -6.37 0.55
N ASP A 129 17.22 -7.68 0.71
CA ASP A 129 18.25 -8.55 0.14
C ASP A 129 17.88 -9.13 -1.22
N GLY A 130 16.66 -8.88 -1.70
CA GLY A 130 16.13 -9.45 -2.94
C GLY A 130 15.88 -10.96 -2.87
N ALA A 131 16.11 -11.60 -1.73
CA ALA A 131 15.99 -13.05 -1.56
C ALA A 131 14.55 -13.55 -1.46
N GLY A 132 13.61 -12.69 -1.49
CA GLY A 132 12.19 -12.79 -1.83
C GLY A 132 11.37 -14.00 -1.39
N GLU A 133 11.91 -14.90 -0.63
CA GLU A 133 11.18 -16.05 -0.11
C GLU A 133 10.39 -15.66 1.14
N GLY A 134 9.12 -16.06 1.20
CA GLY A 134 8.31 -15.81 2.36
C GLY A 134 6.83 -16.10 2.13
N HIS A 135 6.15 -16.49 3.20
CA HIS A 135 4.75 -16.91 3.22
C HIS A 135 3.80 -15.75 3.48
N ALA A 136 4.03 -14.58 2.83
CA ALA A 136 3.20 -13.41 3.07
C ALA A 136 2.89 -12.60 1.80
N PHE A 137 1.78 -11.87 1.88
CA PHE A 137 1.27 -11.05 0.79
C PHE A 137 0.82 -9.68 1.31
N ARG A 138 1.09 -8.64 0.52
CA ARG A 138 0.57 -7.31 0.79
C ARG A 138 -0.76 -7.12 0.09
N LEU A 139 -1.77 -6.71 0.83
CA LEU A 139 -3.08 -6.33 0.35
C LEU A 139 -3.22 -4.80 0.38
N SER A 140 -3.85 -4.22 -0.65
CA SER A 140 -4.16 -2.79 -0.70
C SER A 140 -5.67 -2.59 -0.67
N TYR A 141 -6.14 -1.66 0.18
CA TYR A 141 -7.56 -1.31 0.30
C TYR A 141 -7.89 0.10 -0.22
N THR A 142 -6.94 0.79 -0.85
CA THR A 142 -7.13 2.21 -1.17
C THR A 142 -7.87 2.47 -2.48
N VAL A 143 -7.62 1.66 -3.51
CA VAL A 143 -8.22 1.86 -4.84
C VAL A 143 -9.63 1.28 -4.93
N PRO A 144 -9.90 0.01 -4.57
CA PRO A 144 -11.20 -0.60 -4.79
C PRO A 144 -12.30 0.04 -3.91
N THR A 145 -13.55 -0.10 -4.34
CA THR A 145 -14.73 0.24 -3.53
C THR A 145 -14.91 -0.76 -2.37
N VAL A 146 -15.78 -0.44 -1.42
CA VAL A 146 -16.10 -1.36 -0.30
C VAL A 146 -16.71 -2.68 -0.83
N GLU A 147 -17.55 -2.60 -1.86
CA GLU A 147 -18.16 -3.74 -2.51
C GLU A 147 -17.11 -4.63 -3.20
N GLU A 148 -16.17 -4.03 -3.93
CA GLU A 148 -15.07 -4.74 -4.58
C GLU A 148 -14.13 -5.38 -3.55
N ILE A 149 -13.84 -4.69 -2.44
CA ILE A 149 -13.08 -5.25 -1.31
C ILE A 149 -13.79 -6.49 -0.77
N THR A 150 -15.07 -6.39 -0.49
CA THR A 150 -15.85 -7.50 0.08
C THR A 150 -15.86 -8.69 -0.86
N LYS A 151 -16.13 -8.47 -2.15
CA LYS A 151 -16.14 -9.52 -3.18
C LYS A 151 -14.75 -10.14 -3.38
N GLY A 152 -13.70 -9.32 -3.43
CA GLY A 152 -12.32 -9.79 -3.55
C GLY A 152 -11.91 -10.63 -2.35
N MET A 153 -12.31 -10.23 -1.15
CA MET A 153 -12.04 -10.98 0.08
C MET A 153 -12.86 -12.28 0.20
N GLU A 154 -14.05 -12.34 -0.39
CA GLU A 154 -14.81 -13.60 -0.49
C GLU A 154 -14.06 -14.61 -1.36
N ILE A 155 -13.56 -14.20 -2.51
CA ILE A 155 -12.75 -15.05 -3.40
C ILE A 155 -11.43 -15.45 -2.73
N LEU A 156 -10.71 -14.48 -2.19
CA LEU A 156 -9.44 -14.71 -1.49
C LEU A 156 -9.63 -15.65 -0.30
N GLY A 157 -10.70 -15.45 0.47
CA GLY A 157 -11.04 -16.28 1.61
C GLY A 157 -11.30 -17.74 1.23
N ALA A 158 -12.04 -17.98 0.14
CA ALA A 158 -12.26 -19.33 -0.39
C ALA A 158 -10.92 -19.99 -0.79
N LEU A 159 -10.03 -19.24 -1.47
CA LEU A 159 -8.70 -19.73 -1.82
C LEU A 159 -7.85 -20.04 -0.58
N THR A 160 -7.90 -19.19 0.46
CA THR A 160 -7.15 -19.48 1.70
C THR A 160 -7.61 -20.79 2.35
N LYS A 161 -8.90 -21.10 2.32
CA LYS A 161 -9.43 -22.37 2.84
C LYS A 161 -8.99 -23.56 2.00
N GLU A 162 -9.11 -23.45 0.68
CA GLU A 162 -8.69 -24.48 -0.26
C GLU A 162 -7.20 -24.85 -0.05
N PHE A 163 -6.32 -23.87 0.00
CA PHE A 163 -4.89 -24.07 0.16
C PHE A 163 -4.46 -24.48 1.59
N CYS A 164 -5.26 -24.17 2.58
CA CYS A 164 -5.03 -24.60 3.97
C CYS A 164 -5.73 -25.92 4.32
N GLY A 165 -6.45 -26.54 3.39
CA GLY A 165 -7.16 -27.82 3.62
C GLY A 165 -8.34 -27.70 4.58
N GLU A 166 -9.12 -26.60 4.48
CA GLU A 166 -10.37 -26.35 5.23
C GLU A 166 -11.62 -26.40 4.33
#